data_8ce562aa7a12da2ed9df5af9773c1d34
#
_entry.id   8ce562aa7a12da2ed9df5af9773c1d34
#
_cell.length_a   1.000
_cell.length_b   1.000
_cell.length_c   1.000
_cell.angle_alpha   90.00
_cell.angle_beta   90.00
_cell.angle_gamma   90.00
#
_symmetry.space_group_name_H-M   'P 1'
#
loop_
_entity.id
_entity.type
_entity.pdbx_description
1 polymer ?
#
loop_
_entity_poly.entity_id
_entity_poly.type
_entity_poly.pdbx_seq_one_letter_code
_entity_poly.pdbx_strand_id
1 'polypeptide(L)' 'MFARTKTKYWSGQICPKTATYGQHRDTDNTYAGSQYDRRVDKGERFPPSLNNHHFEEK' A
#
# COMPACT_ATOMS: atom_id res chain seq x y z
N MET A 1 -0.57 -4.58 25.62
CA MET A 1 -1.13 -4.82 24.27
C MET A 1 -0.55 -3.88 23.26
N PHE A 2 -0.10 -4.39 22.14
CA PHE A 2 0.57 -3.57 21.15
C PHE A 2 -0.35 -3.28 19.98
N ALA A 3 -0.38 -2.04 19.56
CA ALA A 3 -1.05 -1.68 18.34
C ALA A 3 -0.25 -2.26 17.17
N ARG A 4 -0.96 -2.85 16.22
CA ARG A 4 -0.30 -3.32 15.02
C ARG A 4 -0.22 -2.20 14.03
N THR A 5 0.98 -1.99 13.53
CA THR A 5 1.20 -1.05 12.44
C THR A 5 1.38 -1.88 11.17
N LYS A 6 0.56 -1.60 10.16
CA LYS A 6 0.70 -2.30 8.89
C LYS A 6 1.98 -1.87 8.20
N THR A 7 2.59 -2.80 7.51
CA THR A 7 3.79 -2.51 6.74
C THR A 7 3.43 -1.59 5.58
N LYS A 8 4.28 -0.62 5.35
CA LYS A 8 4.12 0.33 4.24
C LYS A 8 4.99 -0.10 3.08
N TYR A 9 4.44 0.00 1.88
CA TYR A 9 5.15 -0.33 0.65
C TYR A 9 5.05 0.83 -0.32
N TRP A 10 6.13 1.10 -1.02
CA TRP A 10 6.14 2.17 -2.01
C TRP A 10 6.28 1.58 -3.41
N SER A 11 5.91 2.37 -4.41
CA SER A 11 6.01 1.93 -5.81
C SER A 11 7.42 1.42 -6.11
N GLY A 12 7.49 0.34 -6.87
CA GLY A 12 8.75 -0.29 -7.25
C GLY A 12 9.26 -1.35 -6.29
N GLN A 13 8.73 -1.41 -5.07
CA GLN A 13 9.10 -2.48 -4.13
C GLN A 13 8.45 -3.79 -4.53
N ILE A 14 9.11 -4.90 -4.19
CA ILE A 14 8.59 -6.23 -4.47
C ILE A 14 7.47 -6.54 -3.49
N CYS A 15 6.33 -6.99 -4.02
CA CYS A 15 5.18 -7.37 -3.21
C CYS A 15 5.43 -8.69 -2.51
N PRO A 16 5.28 -8.75 -1.18
CA PRO A 16 5.57 -9.99 -0.44
C PRO A 16 4.40 -10.96 -0.38
N LYS A 17 3.20 -10.52 -0.73
CA LYS A 17 1.99 -11.33 -0.58
C LYS A 17 0.92 -10.85 -1.54
N THR A 18 0.32 -11.78 -2.27
CA THR A 18 -0.81 -11.46 -3.16
C THR A 18 -1.98 -10.96 -2.33
N ALA A 19 -2.41 -9.73 -2.57
CA ALA A 19 -3.51 -9.12 -1.84
C ALA A 19 -3.96 -7.85 -2.55
N THR A 20 -5.07 -7.27 -2.05
CA THR A 20 -5.48 -5.93 -2.45
C THR A 20 -4.83 -4.94 -1.50
N TYR A 21 -4.24 -3.91 -2.06
CA TYR A 21 -3.54 -2.88 -1.30
C TYR A 21 -4.21 -1.54 -1.53
N GLY A 22 -4.44 -0.83 -0.44
CA GLY A 22 -4.96 0.54 -0.52
C GLY A 22 -3.82 1.53 -0.42
N GLN A 23 -4.07 2.75 -0.86
CA GLN A 23 -3.07 3.81 -0.79
C GLN A 23 -3.39 4.76 0.35
N HIS A 24 -2.34 5.16 1.07
CA HIS A 24 -2.45 6.06 2.21
C HIS A 24 -1.44 7.18 2.05
N ARG A 25 -1.81 8.37 2.50
CA ARG A 25 -0.92 9.52 2.43
C ARG A 25 0.24 9.37 3.40
N ASP A 26 1.44 9.68 2.93
CA ASP A 26 2.65 9.51 3.76
C ASP A 26 2.66 10.40 4.99
N THR A 27 2.07 11.59 4.90
CA THR A 27 2.16 12.57 5.98
C THR A 27 1.25 12.26 7.16
N ASP A 28 0.04 11.75 6.89
CA ASP A 28 -0.96 11.53 7.95
C ASP A 28 -1.66 10.19 7.86
N ASN A 29 -1.23 9.34 6.93
CA ASN A 29 -1.78 8.00 6.73
C ASN A 29 -3.26 7.98 6.36
N THR A 30 -3.77 9.05 5.79
CA THR A 30 -5.16 9.12 5.35
C THR A 30 -5.38 8.19 4.16
N TYR A 31 -6.41 7.35 4.24
CA TYR A 31 -6.76 6.44 3.15
C TYR A 31 -7.30 7.22 1.95
N ALA A 32 -6.76 6.92 0.77
CA ALA A 32 -7.08 7.70 -0.43
C ALA A 32 -8.42 7.33 -1.05
N GLY A 33 -8.96 6.16 -0.71
CA GLY A 33 -10.23 5.73 -1.23
C GLY A 33 -10.13 4.48 -2.09
N SER A 34 -11.26 3.76 -2.19
CA SER A 34 -11.25 2.45 -2.86
C SER A 34 -10.95 2.53 -4.35
N GLN A 35 -11.19 3.67 -4.98
CA GLN A 35 -10.88 3.82 -6.40
C GLN A 35 -9.38 3.74 -6.69
N TYR A 36 -8.56 3.90 -5.67
CA TYR A 36 -7.10 3.82 -5.81
C TYR A 36 -6.52 2.49 -5.30
N ASP A 37 -7.38 1.56 -4.90
CA ASP A 37 -6.91 0.24 -4.51
C ASP A 37 -6.30 -0.48 -5.69
N ARG A 38 -5.28 -1.30 -5.42
CA ARG A 38 -4.63 -2.11 -6.45
C ARG A 38 -4.41 -3.51 -5.94
N ARG A 39 -4.72 -4.50 -6.78
CA ARG A 39 -4.37 -5.88 -6.49
C ARG A 39 -2.95 -6.12 -7.01
N VAL A 40 -2.08 -6.59 -6.13
CA VAL A 40 -0.69 -6.87 -6.50
C VAL A 40 -0.36 -8.29 -6.09
N ASP A 41 0.25 -9.04 -7.00
CA ASP A 41 0.61 -10.42 -6.75
C ASP A 41 1.99 -10.51 -6.12
N LYS A 42 2.18 -11.55 -5.32
CA LYS A 42 3.47 -11.82 -4.70
C LYS A 42 4.56 -11.89 -5.77
N GLY A 43 5.64 -11.19 -5.55
CA GLY A 43 6.79 -11.15 -6.47
C GLY A 43 6.72 -10.04 -7.50
N GLU A 44 5.56 -9.43 -7.67
CA GLU A 44 5.44 -8.28 -8.56
C GLU A 44 5.85 -7.00 -7.85
N ARG A 45 6.19 -5.98 -8.63
CA ARG A 45 6.51 -4.67 -8.07
C ARG A 45 5.23 -3.87 -7.89
N PHE A 46 5.17 -3.11 -6.80
CA PHE A 46 4.03 -2.22 -6.60
C PHE A 46 3.97 -1.20 -7.73
N PRO A 47 2.76 -0.93 -8.26
CA PRO A 47 2.59 0.05 -9.32
C PRO A 47 2.84 1.47 -8.82
N PRO A 48 2.91 2.45 -9.72
CA PRO A 48 3.03 3.84 -9.30
C PRO A 48 1.89 4.23 -8.38
N SER A 49 2.23 4.87 -7.27
CA SER A 49 1.25 5.37 -6.31
C SER A 49 0.95 6.85 -6.60
N LEU A 50 -0.09 7.37 -5.94
CA LEU A 50 -0.30 8.80 -5.91
C LEU A 50 0.91 9.47 -5.26
N ASN A 51 1.10 10.77 -5.56
CA ASN A 51 2.21 11.51 -4.97
C ASN A 51 2.12 11.50 -3.46
N ASN A 52 3.24 11.21 -2.80
CA ASN A 52 3.34 11.19 -1.35
C ASN A 52 2.40 10.16 -0.71
N HIS A 53 2.20 9.03 -1.39
CA HIS A 53 1.38 7.93 -0.90
C HIS A 53 2.18 6.65 -0.88
N HIS A 54 1.74 5.72 -0.05
CA HIS A 54 2.29 4.37 0.02
C HIS A 54 1.14 3.37 0.02
N PHE A 55 1.48 2.10 -0.17
CA PHE A 55 0.50 1.02 -0.17
C PHE A 55 0.50 0.32 1.18
N GLU A 56 -0.69 -0.07 1.63
CA GLU A 56 -0.88 -0.93 2.80
C GLU A 56 -1.88 -2.01 2.44
N GLU A 57 -1.65 -3.20 2.93
CA GLU A 57 -2.59 -4.31 2.71
C GLU A 57 -3.93 -3.99 3.37
N LYS A 58 -4.98 -4.28 2.65
CA LYS A 58 -6.35 -4.07 3.17
C LYS A 58 -6.80 -5.21 4.05
#